data_05d5de585cff49c87f65d1b9ea671154
#
_entry.id   05d5de585cff49c87f65d1b9ea671154
#
_cell.length_a   1.000
_cell.length_b   1.000
_cell.length_c   1.000
_cell.angle_alpha   90.00
_cell.angle_beta   90.00
_cell.angle_gamma   90.00
#
_symmetry.space_group_name_H-M   'P 1'
#
loop_
_entity.id
_entity.type
_entity.pdbx_description
1 polymer ?
#
loop_
_entity_poly.entity_id
_entity_poly.type
_entity_poly.pdbx_seq_one_letter_code
_entity_poly.pdbx_strand_id
1 'polypeptide(L)'
;MDWSKAKTIIIIALLVTNLLMGGFYLSGYREDLQQRRLAADSAVRYAEQRGVSVSAELPVDQKKLPVLFVSFNYDGGGEVHTHKGLPVEASGDLDAEILPESEGDTDGLLIAASKALVKLIDGFEGSVPQGLDIEKVSLVYWVDTSLSSESALEDTAIPAWKFESGGNRYYIEAFAE
;
A
#
# COMPACT_ATOMS: atom_id res chain seq x y z
N MET A 1 54.68 -22.09 -4.63
CA MET A 1 53.64 -21.18 -4.13
C MET A 1 52.83 -21.96 -3.11
N ASP A 2 52.79 -21.47 -1.84
CA ASP A 2 52.12 -22.18 -0.74
C ASP A 2 50.60 -22.12 -0.95
N TRP A 3 50.00 -23.22 -1.37
CA TRP A 3 48.56 -23.36 -1.62
C TRP A 3 47.67 -22.95 -0.41
N SER A 4 48.20 -23.21 0.79
CA SER A 4 47.53 -22.80 2.05
C SER A 4 47.43 -21.29 2.16
N LYS A 5 48.49 -20.54 1.85
CA LYS A 5 48.50 -19.06 1.90
C LYS A 5 47.57 -18.44 0.85
N ALA A 6 47.54 -19.06 -0.36
CA ALA A 6 46.63 -18.61 -1.42
C ALA A 6 45.16 -18.76 -1.01
N LYS A 7 44.77 -19.89 -0.41
CA LYS A 7 43.41 -20.09 0.13
C LYS A 7 43.04 -19.05 1.16
N THR A 8 43.92 -18.76 2.11
CA THR A 8 43.67 -17.79 3.19
C THR A 8 43.43 -16.38 2.62
N ILE A 9 44.25 -15.98 1.64
CA ILE A 9 44.10 -14.67 0.99
C ILE A 9 42.77 -14.57 0.26
N ILE A 10 42.34 -15.61 -0.45
CA ILE A 10 41.05 -15.63 -1.16
C ILE A 10 39.88 -15.53 -0.15
N ILE A 11 39.94 -16.28 0.95
CA ILE A 11 38.90 -16.25 1.99
C ILE A 11 38.79 -14.84 2.60
N ILE A 12 39.91 -14.22 2.94
CA ILE A 12 39.94 -12.87 3.49
C ILE A 12 39.38 -11.85 2.47
N ALA A 13 39.79 -11.95 1.20
CA ALA A 13 39.28 -11.07 0.15
C ALA A 13 37.77 -11.18 -0.02
N LEU A 14 37.23 -12.40 -0.05
CA LEU A 14 35.78 -12.66 -0.13
C LEU A 14 35.05 -12.11 1.10
N LEU A 15 35.60 -12.27 2.28
CA LEU A 15 35.01 -11.77 3.52
C LEU A 15 34.95 -10.23 3.53
N VAL A 16 36.04 -9.57 3.15
CA VAL A 16 36.09 -8.10 3.03
C VAL A 16 35.09 -7.62 1.97
N THR A 17 35.03 -8.26 0.81
CA THR A 17 34.07 -7.89 -0.25
C THR A 17 32.63 -8.02 0.23
N ASN A 18 32.28 -9.11 0.91
CA ASN A 18 30.93 -9.31 1.44
C ASN A 18 30.58 -8.28 2.53
N LEU A 19 31.52 -7.92 3.40
CA LEU A 19 31.30 -6.86 4.40
C LEU A 19 31.10 -5.49 3.75
N LEU A 20 31.87 -5.15 2.72
CA LEU A 20 31.69 -3.91 1.98
C LEU A 20 30.34 -3.87 1.27
N MET A 21 29.98 -4.94 0.54
CA MET A 21 28.66 -5.03 -0.12
C MET A 21 27.49 -4.95 0.87
N GLY A 22 27.61 -5.62 2.01
CA GLY A 22 26.61 -5.53 3.10
C GLY A 22 26.50 -4.11 3.66
N GLY A 23 27.62 -3.42 3.85
CA GLY A 23 27.65 -2.04 4.29
C GLY A 23 26.98 -1.08 3.31
N PHE A 24 27.28 -1.19 2.02
CA PHE A 24 26.62 -0.40 0.97
C PHE A 24 25.10 -0.67 0.89
N TYR A 25 24.70 -1.93 0.98
CA TYR A 25 23.27 -2.30 0.97
C TYR A 25 22.52 -1.71 2.16
N LEU A 26 23.08 -1.81 3.37
CA LEU A 26 22.49 -1.24 4.59
C LEU A 26 22.42 0.28 4.55
N SER A 27 23.43 0.95 3.97
CA SER A 27 23.44 2.40 3.80
C SER A 27 22.32 2.83 2.86
N GLY A 28 22.22 2.23 1.69
CA GLY A 28 21.16 2.53 0.72
C GLY A 28 19.76 2.30 1.27
N TYR A 29 19.57 1.22 2.03
CA TYR A 29 18.29 0.94 2.68
C TYR A 29 17.89 2.00 3.70
N ARG A 30 18.86 2.49 4.50
CA ARG A 30 18.61 3.57 5.48
C ARG A 30 18.25 4.89 4.81
N GLU A 31 18.93 5.24 3.72
CA GLU A 31 18.65 6.45 2.95
C GLU A 31 17.24 6.41 2.34
N ASP A 32 16.85 5.28 1.77
CA ASP A 32 15.51 5.08 1.21
C ASP A 32 14.41 5.22 2.28
N LEU A 33 14.61 4.61 3.46
CA LEU A 33 13.67 4.78 4.58
C LEU A 33 13.56 6.22 5.05
N GLN A 34 14.68 6.96 5.12
CA GLN A 34 14.67 8.38 5.50
C GLN A 34 13.90 9.21 4.47
N GLN A 35 14.13 9.00 3.17
CA GLN A 35 13.41 9.70 2.11
C GLN A 35 11.90 9.44 2.19
N ARG A 36 11.49 8.20 2.44
CA ARG A 36 10.06 7.84 2.61
C ARG A 36 9.44 8.51 3.82
N ARG A 37 10.13 8.60 4.95
CA ARG A 37 9.67 9.33 6.14
C ARG A 37 9.53 10.83 5.86
N LEU A 38 10.52 11.44 5.21
CA LEU A 38 10.44 12.84 4.80
C LEU A 38 9.28 13.12 3.84
N ALA A 39 9.00 12.18 2.93
CA ALA A 39 7.83 12.26 2.04
C ALA A 39 6.52 12.16 2.83
N ALA A 40 6.44 11.28 3.83
CA ALA A 40 5.27 11.16 4.71
C ALA A 40 5.05 12.45 5.51
N ASP A 41 6.10 12.99 6.15
CA ASP A 41 6.01 14.25 6.90
C ASP A 41 5.60 15.44 6.00
N SER A 42 6.10 15.46 4.76
CA SER A 42 5.74 16.51 3.79
C SER A 42 4.27 16.41 3.36
N ALA A 43 3.75 15.19 3.19
CA ALA A 43 2.35 14.97 2.86
C ALA A 43 1.43 15.38 4.02
N VAL A 44 1.81 15.08 5.26
CA VAL A 44 1.06 15.53 6.46
C VAL A 44 1.02 17.04 6.52
N ARG A 45 2.16 17.73 6.35
CA ARG A 45 2.20 19.20 6.33
C ARG A 45 1.34 19.79 5.20
N TYR A 46 1.35 19.17 4.03
CA TYR A 46 0.48 19.56 2.92
C TYR A 46 -1.00 19.44 3.29
N ALA A 47 -1.38 18.33 3.96
CA ALA A 47 -2.73 18.12 4.47
C ALA A 47 -3.13 19.22 5.47
N GLU A 48 -2.29 19.52 6.45
CA GLU A 48 -2.51 20.56 7.46
C GLU A 48 -2.70 21.95 6.83
N GLN A 49 -1.89 22.29 5.81
CA GLN A 49 -2.04 23.56 5.07
C GLN A 49 -3.38 23.69 4.34
N ARG A 50 -4.02 22.55 4.01
CA ARG A 50 -5.36 22.49 3.40
C ARG A 50 -6.48 22.34 4.42
N GLY A 51 -6.16 22.36 5.72
CA GLY A 51 -7.14 22.27 6.80
C GLY A 51 -7.54 20.83 7.17
N VAL A 52 -6.76 19.83 6.74
CA VAL A 52 -6.91 18.42 7.12
C VAL A 52 -5.97 18.10 8.26
N SER A 53 -6.50 17.61 9.37
CA SER A 53 -5.70 17.02 10.45
C SER A 53 -5.33 15.58 10.11
N VAL A 54 -4.14 15.14 10.49
CA VAL A 54 -3.70 13.75 10.30
C VAL A 54 -3.16 13.23 11.62
N SER A 55 -4.01 12.50 12.34
CA SER A 55 -3.65 11.87 13.61
C SER A 55 -3.04 10.48 13.41
N ALA A 56 -3.23 9.89 12.23
CA ALA A 56 -2.71 8.57 11.87
C ALA A 56 -1.23 8.62 11.49
N GLU A 57 -0.49 7.55 11.82
CA GLU A 57 0.83 7.32 11.26
C GLU A 57 0.71 6.80 9.82
N LEU A 58 1.41 7.45 8.88
CA LEU A 58 1.42 7.02 7.48
C LEU A 58 2.38 5.83 7.31
N PRO A 59 1.90 4.69 6.76
CA PRO A 59 2.77 3.56 6.43
C PRO A 59 3.85 3.95 5.41
N VAL A 60 5.10 3.64 5.70
CA VAL A 60 6.25 3.92 4.82
C VAL A 60 6.67 2.73 3.98
N ASP A 61 6.12 1.54 4.28
CA ASP A 61 6.43 0.31 3.56
C ASP A 61 5.80 0.31 2.17
N GLN A 62 6.63 0.03 1.17
CA GLN A 62 6.14 -0.24 -0.19
C GLN A 62 5.95 -1.75 -0.37
N LYS A 63 4.76 -2.14 -0.83
CA LYS A 63 4.44 -3.52 -1.16
C LYS A 63 4.17 -3.64 -2.66
N LYS A 64 4.40 -4.82 -3.19
CA LYS A 64 3.90 -5.23 -4.50
C LYS A 64 2.73 -6.16 -4.26
N LEU A 65 1.61 -5.86 -4.85
CA LEU A 65 0.39 -6.65 -4.72
C LEU A 65 -0.24 -6.86 -6.09
N PRO A 66 -0.78 -8.05 -6.34
CA PRO A 66 -1.56 -8.32 -7.56
C PRO A 66 -2.95 -7.69 -7.46
N VAL A 67 -3.61 -7.63 -8.58
CA VAL A 67 -5.07 -7.44 -8.67
C VAL A 67 -5.73 -8.77 -8.37
N LEU A 68 -6.87 -8.79 -7.70
CA LEU A 68 -7.65 -9.99 -7.41
C LEU A 68 -8.95 -10.01 -8.20
N PHE A 69 -9.36 -11.19 -8.65
CA PHE A 69 -10.71 -11.41 -9.13
C PHE A 69 -11.59 -11.89 -7.97
N VAL A 70 -12.75 -11.29 -7.83
CA VAL A 70 -13.70 -11.58 -6.75
C VAL A 70 -15.08 -11.88 -7.32
N SER A 71 -15.83 -12.73 -6.64
CA SER A 71 -17.26 -12.92 -6.89
C SER A 71 -18.07 -12.30 -5.76
N PHE A 72 -19.25 -11.80 -6.09
CA PHE A 72 -20.17 -11.24 -5.11
C PHE A 72 -21.17 -12.27 -4.64
N ASN A 73 -21.33 -12.37 -3.33
CA ASN A 73 -22.38 -13.13 -2.70
C ASN A 73 -23.40 -12.15 -2.10
N TYR A 74 -24.55 -12.01 -2.74
CA TYR A 74 -25.62 -11.10 -2.31
C TYR A 74 -26.42 -11.66 -1.11
N ASP A 75 -26.31 -12.94 -0.82
CA ASP A 75 -26.95 -13.61 0.32
C ASP A 75 -26.00 -13.76 1.52
N GLY A 76 -24.79 -13.21 1.43
CA GLY A 76 -23.71 -13.41 2.36
C GLY A 76 -23.88 -12.68 3.69
N GLY A 77 -23.39 -13.30 4.75
CA GLY A 77 -23.47 -12.79 6.14
C GLY A 77 -22.40 -11.76 6.51
N GLY A 78 -21.79 -11.06 5.57
CA GLY A 78 -20.77 -10.02 5.87
C GLY A 78 -19.44 -10.57 6.40
N GLU A 79 -19.00 -11.73 5.92
CA GLU A 79 -17.67 -12.25 6.23
C GLU A 79 -16.59 -11.40 5.52
N VAL A 80 -15.63 -10.91 6.29
CA VAL A 80 -14.49 -10.18 5.74
C VAL A 80 -13.45 -11.17 5.22
N HIS A 81 -13.37 -11.33 3.91
CA HIS A 81 -12.32 -12.14 3.28
C HIS A 81 -10.98 -11.40 3.30
N THR A 82 -9.90 -12.15 3.45
CA THR A 82 -8.54 -11.58 3.51
C THR A 82 -7.61 -12.27 2.53
N HIS A 83 -6.80 -11.49 1.81
CA HIS A 83 -5.72 -11.98 0.95
C HIS A 83 -4.38 -11.42 1.41
N LYS A 84 -3.39 -12.28 1.64
CA LYS A 84 -2.06 -11.90 2.18
C LYS A 84 -2.15 -11.02 3.43
N GLY A 85 -3.20 -11.23 4.26
CA GLY A 85 -3.45 -10.48 5.50
C GLY A 85 -4.08 -9.10 5.29
N LEU A 86 -4.53 -8.78 4.08
CA LEU A 86 -5.26 -7.55 3.78
C LEU A 86 -6.74 -7.86 3.58
N PRO A 87 -7.66 -7.08 4.16
CA PRO A 87 -9.08 -7.28 3.97
C PRO A 87 -9.51 -6.92 2.55
N VAL A 88 -10.51 -7.62 2.04
CA VAL A 88 -11.23 -7.27 0.82
C VAL A 88 -12.49 -6.53 1.22
N GLU A 89 -12.66 -5.31 0.75
CA GLU A 89 -13.80 -4.45 1.04
C GLU A 89 -14.48 -4.04 -0.28
N ALA A 90 -15.79 -4.04 -0.31
CA ALA A 90 -16.57 -3.59 -1.46
C ALA A 90 -17.39 -2.34 -1.09
N SER A 91 -17.80 -1.54 -2.08
CA SER A 91 -18.73 -0.45 -1.87
C SER A 91 -20.12 -1.03 -1.53
N GLY A 92 -20.74 -0.52 -0.46
CA GLY A 92 -21.99 -1.08 0.09
C GLY A 92 -21.74 -2.24 1.05
N ASP A 93 -22.82 -2.96 1.41
CA ASP A 93 -22.77 -4.13 2.31
C ASP A 93 -22.63 -5.45 1.51
N LEU A 94 -21.88 -5.42 0.40
CA LEU A 94 -21.65 -6.60 -0.43
C LEU A 94 -20.51 -7.43 0.14
N ASP A 95 -20.71 -8.74 0.16
CA ASP A 95 -19.71 -9.72 0.50
C ASP A 95 -18.95 -10.13 -0.78
N ALA A 96 -17.63 -9.97 -0.77
CA ALA A 96 -16.78 -10.28 -1.91
C ALA A 96 -15.89 -11.48 -1.60
N GLU A 97 -16.16 -12.61 -2.23
CA GLU A 97 -15.40 -13.85 -2.11
C GLU A 97 -14.26 -13.90 -3.13
N ILE A 98 -13.06 -14.26 -2.69
CA ILE A 98 -11.88 -14.33 -3.55
C ILE A 98 -11.92 -15.61 -4.38
N LEU A 99 -11.82 -15.48 -5.70
CA LEU A 99 -11.80 -16.64 -6.60
C LEU A 99 -10.47 -17.42 -6.48
N PRO A 100 -10.48 -18.77 -6.57
CA PRO A 100 -9.30 -19.61 -6.34
C PRO A 100 -8.10 -19.36 -7.28
N GLU A 101 -8.31 -18.84 -8.50
CA GLU A 101 -7.28 -18.52 -9.49
C GLU A 101 -7.16 -17.00 -9.70
N SER A 102 -7.25 -16.25 -8.62
CA SER A 102 -7.56 -14.82 -8.64
C SER A 102 -6.35 -13.89 -8.74
N GLU A 103 -5.11 -14.37 -8.71
CA GLU A 103 -3.96 -13.46 -8.87
C GLU A 103 -3.84 -13.06 -10.35
N GLY A 104 -4.22 -11.80 -10.65
CA GLY A 104 -3.95 -11.20 -11.95
C GLY A 104 -2.46 -11.01 -12.19
N ASP A 105 -2.05 -10.97 -13.45
CA ASP A 105 -0.66 -10.94 -13.92
C ASP A 105 0.08 -9.60 -13.61
N THR A 106 -0.53 -8.69 -12.87
CA THR A 106 -0.02 -7.35 -12.58
C THR A 106 0.45 -7.20 -11.14
N ASP A 107 1.67 -7.65 -10.85
CA ASP A 107 2.42 -7.21 -9.68
C ASP A 107 2.83 -5.73 -9.84
N GLY A 108 1.87 -4.83 -9.67
CA GLY A 108 2.11 -3.39 -9.72
C GLY A 108 2.84 -2.88 -8.47
N LEU A 109 3.81 -1.98 -8.68
CA LEU A 109 4.40 -1.23 -7.58
C LEU A 109 3.34 -0.26 -7.05
N LEU A 110 3.03 -0.36 -5.76
CA LEU A 110 2.04 0.53 -5.14
C LEU A 110 2.63 1.92 -4.89
N ILE A 111 1.81 2.95 -5.04
CA ILE A 111 2.16 4.29 -4.56
C ILE A 111 2.26 4.28 -3.03
N ALA A 112 3.13 5.13 -2.49
CA ALA A 112 3.23 5.30 -1.04
C ALA A 112 1.94 5.93 -0.46
N ALA A 113 1.62 5.63 0.79
CA ALA A 113 0.48 6.23 1.51
C ALA A 113 0.52 7.77 1.50
N SER A 114 1.72 8.35 1.56
CA SER A 114 1.94 9.80 1.45
C SER A 114 1.43 10.37 0.10
N LYS A 115 1.70 9.70 -1.01
CA LYS A 115 1.22 10.11 -2.34
C LYS A 115 -0.31 9.94 -2.44
N ALA A 116 -0.84 8.87 -1.87
CA ALA A 116 -2.28 8.63 -1.83
C ALA A 116 -3.01 9.69 -0.98
N LEU A 117 -2.42 10.12 0.15
CA LEU A 117 -2.97 11.22 0.96
C LEU A 117 -3.04 12.52 0.16
N VAL A 118 -1.99 12.85 -0.59
CA VAL A 118 -2.02 14.03 -1.46
C VAL A 118 -3.11 13.92 -2.53
N LYS A 119 -3.23 12.76 -3.19
CA LYS A 119 -4.32 12.50 -4.17
C LYS A 119 -5.71 12.66 -3.52
N LEU A 120 -5.91 12.18 -2.30
CA LEU A 120 -7.17 12.34 -1.56
C LEU A 120 -7.51 13.81 -1.35
N ILE A 121 -6.56 14.61 -0.89
CA ILE A 121 -6.75 16.02 -0.59
C ILE A 121 -7.03 16.82 -1.88
N ASP A 122 -6.29 16.54 -2.94
CA ASP A 122 -6.49 17.19 -4.25
C ASP A 122 -7.85 16.80 -4.85
N GLY A 123 -8.34 15.59 -4.60
CA GLY A 123 -9.66 15.13 -5.05
C GLY A 123 -10.84 15.89 -4.45
N PHE A 124 -10.67 16.62 -3.35
CA PHE A 124 -11.71 17.50 -2.80
C PHE A 124 -11.89 18.83 -3.58
N GLU A 125 -11.15 19.03 -4.68
CA GLU A 125 -11.28 20.19 -5.59
C GLU A 125 -11.33 21.55 -4.85
N GLY A 126 -10.60 21.68 -3.76
CA GLY A 126 -10.51 22.90 -2.95
C GLY A 126 -11.61 23.07 -1.90
N SER A 127 -12.54 22.14 -1.79
CA SER A 127 -13.62 22.14 -0.77
C SER A 127 -13.44 21.01 0.24
N VAL A 128 -12.32 20.99 0.93
CA VAL A 128 -12.06 20.00 1.98
C VAL A 128 -13.14 20.10 3.08
N PRO A 129 -13.76 18.97 3.49
CA PRO A 129 -14.74 18.98 4.58
C PRO A 129 -14.13 19.59 5.86
N GLN A 130 -14.90 20.48 6.51
CA GLN A 130 -14.44 21.11 7.75
C GLN A 130 -14.28 20.06 8.85
N GLY A 131 -13.13 20.10 9.53
CA GLY A 131 -12.84 19.18 10.64
C GLY A 131 -12.48 17.77 10.18
N LEU A 132 -12.06 17.58 8.93
CA LEU A 132 -11.54 16.30 8.46
C LEU A 132 -10.27 15.95 9.24
N ASP A 133 -10.31 14.88 10.03
CA ASP A 133 -9.17 14.32 10.74
C ASP A 133 -8.94 12.87 10.28
N ILE A 134 -7.81 12.59 9.68
CA ILE A 134 -7.44 11.23 9.26
C ILE A 134 -6.94 10.47 10.49
N GLU A 135 -7.82 9.62 11.03
CA GLU A 135 -7.59 8.86 12.26
C GLU A 135 -6.86 7.54 11.99
N LYS A 136 -7.04 6.96 10.81
CA LYS A 136 -6.44 5.68 10.45
C LYS A 136 -6.15 5.59 8.96
N VAL A 137 -5.00 5.01 8.63
CA VAL A 137 -4.58 4.70 7.25
C VAL A 137 -4.23 3.23 7.16
N SER A 138 -4.83 2.53 6.21
CA SER A 138 -4.59 1.10 5.98
C SER A 138 -4.61 0.76 4.50
N LEU A 139 -3.92 -0.32 4.12
CA LEU A 139 -3.96 -0.88 2.78
C LEU A 139 -5.01 -1.99 2.76
N VAL A 140 -5.88 -1.97 1.77
CA VAL A 140 -6.96 -2.93 1.59
C VAL A 140 -7.08 -3.34 0.12
N TYR A 141 -7.78 -4.40 -0.17
CA TYR A 141 -8.31 -4.65 -1.50
C TYR A 141 -9.70 -4.02 -1.60
N TRP A 142 -9.90 -3.17 -2.59
CA TRP A 142 -11.14 -2.42 -2.78
C TRP A 142 -11.81 -2.78 -4.09
N VAL A 143 -13.11 -2.99 -4.03
CA VAL A 143 -13.97 -3.19 -5.21
C VAL A 143 -14.92 -2.01 -5.32
N ASP A 144 -14.79 -1.25 -6.41
CA ASP A 144 -15.72 -0.17 -6.72
C ASP A 144 -16.92 -0.69 -7.49
N THR A 145 -17.97 -1.04 -6.78
CA THR A 145 -19.20 -1.57 -7.37
C THR A 145 -20.03 -0.50 -8.07
N SER A 146 -19.68 0.79 -7.96
CA SER A 146 -20.39 1.86 -8.66
C SER A 146 -20.22 1.79 -10.18
N LEU A 147 -19.14 1.15 -10.63
CA LEU A 147 -18.84 0.92 -12.05
C LEU A 147 -19.37 -0.42 -12.57
N SER A 148 -19.76 -1.32 -11.67
CA SER A 148 -20.29 -2.64 -12.00
C SER A 148 -21.79 -2.54 -12.29
N SER A 149 -22.29 -3.37 -13.22
CA SER A 149 -23.73 -3.51 -13.41
C SER A 149 -24.36 -4.15 -12.17
N GLU A 150 -25.59 -3.76 -11.78
CA GLU A 150 -26.31 -4.30 -10.60
C GLU A 150 -26.45 -5.86 -10.60
N SER A 151 -26.08 -6.52 -11.69
CA SER A 151 -26.10 -7.97 -11.87
C SER A 151 -24.72 -8.58 -12.09
N ALA A 152 -23.62 -7.85 -11.89
CA ALA A 152 -22.29 -8.42 -12.01
C ALA A 152 -22.06 -9.45 -10.91
N LEU A 153 -21.73 -10.68 -11.31
CA LEU A 153 -21.39 -11.78 -10.39
C LEU A 153 -19.91 -11.78 -10.02
N GLU A 154 -19.08 -11.15 -10.86
CA GLU A 154 -17.62 -11.11 -10.71
C GLU A 154 -17.12 -9.70 -10.98
N ASP A 155 -16.07 -9.29 -10.27
CA ASP A 155 -15.39 -8.02 -10.45
C ASP A 155 -13.91 -8.13 -10.04
N THR A 156 -13.23 -7.01 -10.06
CA THR A 156 -11.81 -6.90 -9.77
C THR A 156 -11.59 -6.11 -8.50
N ALA A 157 -10.95 -6.72 -7.50
CA ALA A 157 -10.49 -6.03 -6.31
C ALA A 157 -9.07 -5.50 -6.54
N ILE A 158 -8.89 -4.20 -6.42
CA ILE A 158 -7.62 -3.51 -6.58
C ILE A 158 -7.05 -3.11 -5.23
N PRO A 159 -5.71 -3.13 -5.05
CA PRO A 159 -5.10 -2.55 -3.86
C PRO A 159 -5.43 -1.06 -3.76
N ALA A 160 -5.91 -0.62 -2.60
CA ALA A 160 -6.26 0.76 -2.33
C ALA A 160 -5.82 1.19 -0.93
N TRP A 161 -5.46 2.46 -0.79
CA TRP A 161 -5.26 3.10 0.50
C TRP A 161 -6.60 3.55 1.05
N LYS A 162 -6.97 3.03 2.23
CA LYS A 162 -8.16 3.42 2.97
C LYS A 162 -7.77 4.45 4.04
N PHE A 163 -8.44 5.58 4.01
CA PHE A 163 -8.35 6.65 4.99
C PHE A 163 -9.67 6.71 5.77
N GLU A 164 -9.60 6.65 7.09
CA GLU A 164 -10.78 6.70 7.96
C GLU A 164 -10.80 8.05 8.72
N SER A 165 -11.96 8.72 8.73
CA SER A 165 -12.17 10.00 9.39
C SER A 165 -13.60 10.14 9.87
N GLY A 166 -13.83 10.24 11.19
CA GLY A 166 -15.16 10.48 11.76
C GLY A 166 -16.24 9.49 11.30
N GLY A 167 -15.87 8.22 11.07
CA GLY A 167 -16.74 7.18 10.54
C GLY A 167 -16.88 7.14 9.01
N ASN A 168 -16.37 8.13 8.29
CA ASN A 168 -16.29 8.10 6.83
C ASN A 168 -15.04 7.34 6.39
N ARG A 169 -15.13 6.70 5.21
CA ARG A 169 -14.05 5.95 4.60
C ARG A 169 -13.80 6.48 3.20
N TYR A 170 -12.53 6.73 2.89
CA TYR A 170 -12.08 7.21 1.58
C TYR A 170 -11.09 6.20 1.03
N TYR A 171 -11.27 5.82 -0.24
CA TYR A 171 -10.41 4.85 -0.90
C TYR A 171 -9.70 5.51 -2.07
N ILE A 172 -8.39 5.34 -2.10
CA ILE A 172 -7.53 5.84 -3.17
C ILE A 172 -6.78 4.66 -3.77
N GLU A 173 -6.98 4.42 -5.04
CA GLU A 173 -6.27 3.38 -5.78
C GLU A 173 -4.76 3.48 -5.58
N ALA A 174 -4.15 2.34 -5.24
CA ALA A 174 -2.75 2.29 -4.85
C ALA A 174 -1.79 2.01 -6.01
N PHE A 175 -2.26 1.74 -7.23
CA PHE A 175 -1.37 1.58 -8.37
C PHE A 175 -0.77 2.91 -8.83
N ALA A 176 0.50 2.86 -9.25
CA ALA A 176 1.15 3.96 -9.93
C ALA A 176 0.63 3.99 -11.39
N GLU A 177 0.08 5.12 -11.80
CA GLU A 177 -0.16 5.44 -13.21
C GLU A 177 1.16 5.57 -13.96
#